data_19ba3368ea9e750c91b7dc2b0281c231
#
_entry.id   19ba3368ea9e750c91b7dc2b0281c231
#
_cell.length_a   1.000
_cell.length_b   1.000
_cell.length_c   1.000
_cell.angle_alpha   90.00
_cell.angle_beta   90.00
_cell.angle_gamma   90.00
#
_symmetry.space_group_name_H-M   'P 1'
#
loop_
_entity.id
_entity.type
_entity.pdbx_description
1 polymer ?
#
loop_
_entity_poly.entity_id
_entity_poly.type
_entity_poly.pdbx_seq_one_letter_code
_entity_poly.pdbx_strand_id
1 'polypeptide(L)'
;MVYRWSFCQRIARSFSTNIGNKRQLFPEELNILYDSKCNVCKLEMDMLARRDAKLHGSQRRIKLTDIESDSFDVSDPANGGVSYAKGMSAINAVYRDGRVIEGPQVFLKAYELVGLGWLFRFIEWPVFKTAVDIGYKLFAKYRTNITRGSSLDDLISAYEQKKQIEQVGCTSSSCETKR
;
A
#
# COMPACT_ATOMS: atom_id res chain seq x y z
N MET A 1 31.29 33.59 42.79
CA MET A 1 30.77 32.21 42.80
C MET A 1 29.98 31.98 41.50
N VAL A 2 30.68 31.69 40.43
CA VAL A 2 30.08 31.45 39.11
C VAL A 2 30.91 30.39 38.41
N TYR A 3 30.61 29.12 38.62
CA TYR A 3 31.13 27.99 37.81
C TYR A 3 30.34 26.75 38.17
N ARG A 4 29.27 26.44 37.44
CA ARG A 4 28.69 25.07 37.38
C ARG A 4 27.52 24.91 36.44
N TRP A 5 27.60 25.39 35.18
CA TRP A 5 26.54 25.10 34.20
C TRP A 5 27.06 24.69 32.83
N SER A 6 28.30 24.27 32.68
CA SER A 6 28.88 23.90 31.37
C SER A 6 29.12 22.41 31.15
N PHE A 7 28.69 21.53 32.07
CA PHE A 7 28.98 20.09 31.92
C PHE A 7 27.79 19.23 31.43
N CYS A 8 26.59 19.77 31.36
CA CYS A 8 25.40 18.99 30.98
C CYS A 8 25.08 19.05 29.47
N GLN A 9 25.74 19.92 28.70
CA GLN A 9 25.48 20.04 27.25
C GLN A 9 26.34 19.17 26.33
N ARG A 10 27.30 18.42 26.90
CA ARG A 10 28.22 17.61 26.08
C ARG A 10 27.87 16.13 25.98
N ILE A 11 26.88 15.64 26.74
CA ILE A 11 26.46 14.22 26.72
C ILE A 11 25.28 13.97 25.79
N ALA A 12 24.56 15.03 25.35
CA ALA A 12 23.40 14.89 24.46
C ALA A 12 23.75 14.74 22.97
N ARG A 13 25.03 14.70 22.58
CA ARG A 13 25.43 14.60 21.14
C ARG A 13 26.01 13.26 20.71
N SER A 14 25.93 12.23 21.52
CA SER A 14 26.54 10.91 21.20
C SER A 14 25.55 9.76 21.13
N PHE A 15 24.25 10.01 21.15
CA PHE A 15 23.26 8.99 20.77
C PHE A 15 22.66 9.33 19.41
N SER A 16 23.51 9.58 18.42
CA SER A 16 23.13 9.34 17.03
C SER A 16 23.17 7.81 16.86
N THR A 17 22.08 7.18 17.23
CA THR A 17 21.84 5.78 16.96
C THR A 17 22.03 5.58 15.45
N ASN A 18 23.05 4.86 15.11
CA ASN A 18 23.30 4.25 13.81
C ASN A 18 22.20 3.19 13.59
N ILE A 19 20.94 3.63 13.44
CA ILE A 19 19.84 2.84 12.92
C ILE A 19 20.25 2.65 11.46
N GLY A 20 20.71 1.44 11.16
CA GLY A 20 21.19 1.06 9.85
C GLY A 20 20.32 1.70 8.78
N ASN A 21 20.96 2.40 7.86
CA ASN A 21 20.34 3.14 6.75
C ASN A 21 19.61 2.14 5.84
N LYS A 22 18.46 1.63 6.32
CA LYS A 22 17.57 0.80 5.53
C LYS A 22 17.03 1.72 4.45
N ARG A 23 17.43 1.51 3.21
CA ARG A 23 17.06 2.34 2.06
C ARG A 23 15.54 2.52 2.07
N GLN A 24 15.08 3.76 2.27
CA GLN A 24 13.65 4.08 2.17
C GLN A 24 13.26 4.09 0.71
N LEU A 25 12.21 3.35 0.37
CA LEU A 25 11.74 3.20 -1.02
C LEU A 25 10.90 4.40 -1.48
N PHE A 26 10.24 5.07 -0.54
CA PHE A 26 9.39 6.26 -0.77
C PHE A 26 9.30 7.09 0.52
N PRO A 27 8.91 8.37 0.46
CA PRO A 27 8.88 9.26 1.63
C PRO A 27 7.73 8.97 2.61
N GLU A 28 6.60 8.43 2.13
CA GLU A 28 5.45 8.08 2.96
C GLU A 28 5.78 6.88 3.87
N GLU A 29 4.92 6.61 4.86
CA GLU A 29 5.12 5.46 5.76
C GLU A 29 4.55 4.16 5.18
N LEU A 30 3.47 4.27 4.42
CA LEU A 30 2.73 3.15 3.87
C LEU A 30 2.30 3.42 2.44
N ASN A 31 2.59 2.51 1.52
CA ASN A 31 2.06 2.49 0.16
C ASN A 31 0.96 1.43 0.06
N ILE A 32 -0.30 1.84 -0.15
CA ILE A 32 -1.45 0.94 -0.27
C ILE A 32 -1.70 0.66 -1.74
N LEU A 33 -1.69 -0.63 -2.10
CA LEU A 33 -1.99 -1.11 -3.44
C LEU A 33 -3.50 -1.42 -3.52
N TYR A 34 -4.22 -0.70 -4.36
CA TYR A 34 -5.68 -0.80 -4.43
C TYR A 34 -6.20 -0.91 -5.85
N ASP A 35 -7.42 -1.39 -5.98
CA ASP A 35 -8.15 -1.52 -7.22
C ASP A 35 -9.07 -0.30 -7.43
N SER A 36 -8.73 0.57 -8.38
CA SER A 36 -9.52 1.78 -8.67
C SER A 36 -10.86 1.50 -9.35
N LYS A 37 -11.02 0.33 -9.96
CA LYS A 37 -12.29 -0.08 -10.59
C LYS A 37 -13.28 -0.67 -9.57
N CYS A 38 -12.81 -0.95 -8.35
CA CYS A 38 -13.67 -1.31 -7.22
C CYS A 38 -14.20 -0.04 -6.54
N ASN A 39 -15.46 0.29 -6.73
CA ASN A 39 -16.06 1.51 -6.18
C ASN A 39 -15.93 1.61 -4.66
N VAL A 40 -16.08 0.50 -3.93
CA VAL A 40 -15.93 0.45 -2.47
C VAL A 40 -14.47 0.73 -2.08
N CYS A 41 -13.52 0.09 -2.77
CA CYS A 41 -12.09 0.31 -2.51
C CYS A 41 -11.70 1.75 -2.80
N LYS A 42 -12.17 2.30 -3.91
CA LYS A 42 -11.90 3.69 -4.28
C LYS A 42 -12.45 4.68 -3.25
N LEU A 43 -13.70 4.49 -2.81
CA LEU A 43 -14.32 5.34 -1.80
C LEU A 43 -13.51 5.36 -0.50
N GLU A 44 -13.04 4.19 -0.07
CA GLU A 44 -12.21 4.03 1.12
C GLU A 44 -10.86 4.74 0.95
N MET A 45 -10.17 4.55 -0.17
CA MET A 45 -8.89 5.19 -0.45
C MET A 45 -9.02 6.72 -0.55
N ASP A 46 -10.08 7.21 -1.17
CA ASP A 46 -10.38 8.64 -1.26
C ASP A 46 -10.63 9.26 0.13
N MET A 47 -11.28 8.54 1.03
CA MET A 47 -11.49 8.95 2.42
C MET A 47 -10.17 9.03 3.17
N LEU A 48 -9.33 8.00 3.08
CA LEU A 48 -8.01 7.96 3.71
C LEU A 48 -7.11 9.09 3.19
N ALA A 49 -7.07 9.29 1.86
CA ALA A 49 -6.26 10.34 1.24
C ALA A 49 -6.68 11.75 1.68
N ARG A 50 -7.99 12.03 1.73
CA ARG A 50 -8.50 13.32 2.21
C ARG A 50 -8.16 13.57 3.67
N ARG A 51 -8.27 12.52 4.49
CA ARG A 51 -7.98 12.63 5.91
C ARG A 51 -6.48 12.77 6.18
N ASP A 52 -5.65 12.04 5.45
CA ASP A 52 -4.19 12.17 5.50
C ASP A 52 -3.77 13.60 5.11
N ALA A 53 -4.37 14.15 4.03
CA ALA A 53 -4.16 15.53 3.63
C ALA A 53 -4.51 16.54 4.74
N LYS A 54 -5.64 16.34 5.37
CA LYS A 54 -6.13 17.23 6.42
C LYS A 54 -5.21 17.23 7.64
N LEU A 55 -4.65 16.08 8.00
CA LEU A 55 -3.83 15.93 9.21
C LEU A 55 -2.35 16.29 8.97
N HIS A 56 -1.82 15.95 7.80
CA HIS A 56 -0.37 16.02 7.55
C HIS A 56 0.03 17.03 6.45
N GLY A 57 -0.95 17.64 5.79
CA GLY A 57 -0.70 18.65 4.75
C GLY A 57 0.10 18.08 3.57
N SER A 58 1.26 18.69 3.30
CA SER A 58 2.18 18.24 2.24
C SER A 58 3.01 17.02 2.62
N GLN A 59 3.17 16.72 3.91
CA GLN A 59 3.91 15.56 4.40
C GLN A 59 3.00 14.34 4.54
N ARG A 60 2.50 13.85 3.40
CA ARG A 60 1.62 12.68 3.38
C ARG A 60 2.28 11.48 4.03
N ARG A 61 1.48 10.68 4.73
CA ARG A 61 1.92 9.43 5.35
C ARG A 61 1.50 8.21 4.55
N ILE A 62 0.48 8.37 3.70
CA ILE A 62 -0.05 7.29 2.87
C ILE A 62 0.18 7.63 1.40
N LYS A 63 0.87 6.73 0.70
CA LYS A 63 0.92 6.63 -0.75
C LYS A 63 -0.16 5.68 -1.21
N LEU A 64 -0.82 6.01 -2.32
CA LEU A 64 -1.82 5.15 -2.95
C LEU A 64 -1.33 4.75 -4.33
N THR A 65 -1.26 3.45 -4.60
CA THR A 65 -0.87 2.91 -5.90
C THR A 65 -2.02 2.09 -6.47
N ASP A 66 -2.50 2.51 -7.64
CA ASP A 66 -3.56 1.81 -8.36
C ASP A 66 -2.98 0.66 -9.18
N ILE A 67 -3.40 -0.58 -8.85
CA ILE A 67 -2.96 -1.79 -9.56
C ILE A 67 -3.59 -1.96 -10.94
N GLU A 68 -4.64 -1.17 -11.24
CA GLU A 68 -5.29 -1.13 -12.56
C GLU A 68 -4.66 -0.13 -13.52
N SER A 69 -3.74 0.69 -13.02
CA SER A 69 -3.02 1.66 -13.85
C SER A 69 -2.08 0.95 -14.83
N ASP A 70 -2.02 1.43 -16.07
CA ASP A 70 -1.05 0.95 -17.06
C ASP A 70 0.40 1.20 -16.62
N SER A 71 0.62 2.13 -15.68
CA SER A 71 1.93 2.39 -15.08
C SER A 71 2.27 1.49 -13.89
N PHE A 72 1.38 0.56 -13.51
CA PHE A 72 1.66 -0.36 -12.40
C PHE A 72 2.75 -1.35 -12.78
N ASP A 73 3.88 -1.29 -12.06
CA ASP A 73 5.02 -2.16 -12.27
C ASP A 73 5.30 -3.00 -11.02
N VAL A 74 5.23 -4.32 -11.17
CA VAL A 74 5.53 -5.29 -10.10
C VAL A 74 7.02 -5.25 -9.70
N SER A 75 7.89 -4.86 -10.63
CA SER A 75 9.34 -4.78 -10.40
C SER A 75 9.75 -3.52 -9.63
N ASP A 76 8.87 -2.51 -9.53
CA ASP A 76 9.12 -1.35 -8.68
C ASP A 76 9.22 -1.79 -7.21
N PRO A 77 10.37 -1.57 -6.54
CA PRO A 77 10.55 -1.91 -5.13
C PRO A 77 9.49 -1.30 -4.20
N ALA A 78 8.93 -0.14 -4.58
CA ALA A 78 7.85 0.52 -3.84
C ALA A 78 6.55 -0.30 -3.81
N ASN A 79 6.38 -1.23 -4.76
CA ASN A 79 5.23 -2.13 -4.85
C ASN A 79 5.50 -3.50 -4.19
N GLY A 80 6.69 -3.70 -3.61
CA GLY A 80 7.04 -4.87 -2.80
C GLY A 80 6.95 -6.21 -3.52
N GLY A 81 7.03 -6.23 -4.86
CA GLY A 81 6.88 -7.45 -5.66
C GLY A 81 5.46 -8.04 -5.65
N VAL A 82 4.46 -7.25 -5.26
CA VAL A 82 3.06 -7.68 -5.27
C VAL A 82 2.58 -7.79 -6.71
N SER A 83 2.26 -9.01 -7.16
CA SER A 83 1.69 -9.24 -8.49
C SER A 83 0.27 -8.68 -8.59
N TYR A 84 -0.20 -8.45 -9.82
CA TYR A 84 -1.59 -8.06 -10.08
C TYR A 84 -2.58 -9.05 -9.46
N ALA A 85 -2.38 -10.37 -9.67
CA ALA A 85 -3.23 -11.41 -9.10
C ALA A 85 -3.28 -11.35 -7.57
N LYS A 86 -2.14 -11.13 -6.91
CA LYS A 86 -2.09 -10.98 -5.45
C LYS A 86 -2.81 -9.71 -4.98
N GLY A 87 -2.59 -8.58 -5.66
CA GLY A 87 -3.27 -7.32 -5.35
C GLY A 87 -4.79 -7.40 -5.56
N MET A 88 -5.22 -8.20 -6.55
CA MET A 88 -6.64 -8.46 -6.82
C MET A 88 -7.26 -9.44 -5.82
N SER A 89 -6.52 -10.39 -5.26
CA SER A 89 -7.08 -11.35 -4.27
C SER A 89 -7.32 -10.72 -2.90
N ALA A 90 -6.46 -9.80 -2.48
CA ALA A 90 -6.56 -9.10 -1.21
C ALA A 90 -5.94 -7.71 -1.30
N ILE A 91 -6.33 -6.79 -0.40
CA ILE A 91 -5.64 -5.52 -0.27
C ILE A 91 -4.23 -5.76 0.28
N ASN A 92 -3.25 -5.10 -0.31
CA ASN A 92 -1.85 -5.18 0.11
C ASN A 92 -1.31 -3.77 0.38
N ALA A 93 -0.35 -3.67 1.29
CA ALA A 93 0.40 -2.45 1.48
C ALA A 93 1.87 -2.73 1.76
N VAL A 94 2.71 -1.78 1.37
CA VAL A 94 4.17 -1.86 1.48
C VAL A 94 4.64 -0.77 2.42
N TYR A 95 5.40 -1.13 3.44
CA TYR A 95 6.09 -0.15 4.27
C TYR A 95 7.26 0.47 3.52
N ARG A 96 7.69 1.67 3.94
CA ARG A 96 8.87 2.34 3.36
C ARG A 96 10.15 1.51 3.40
N ASP A 97 10.21 0.50 4.25
CA ASP A 97 11.34 -0.43 4.38
C ASP A 97 11.20 -1.69 3.51
N GLY A 98 10.16 -1.77 2.67
CA GLY A 98 9.89 -2.87 1.75
C GLY A 98 9.11 -4.04 2.35
N ARG A 99 8.74 -4.02 3.63
CA ARG A 99 7.88 -5.06 4.22
C ARG A 99 6.47 -4.95 3.67
N VAL A 100 5.90 -6.08 3.27
CA VAL A 100 4.53 -6.18 2.76
C VAL A 100 3.60 -6.67 3.86
N ILE A 101 2.43 -6.05 3.97
CA ILE A 101 1.30 -6.51 4.79
C ILE A 101 0.07 -6.70 3.91
N GLU A 102 -0.84 -7.58 4.33
CA GLU A 102 -1.99 -8.00 3.55
C GLU A 102 -3.26 -8.05 4.39
N GLY A 103 -4.40 -7.79 3.76
CA GLY A 103 -5.72 -7.97 4.35
C GLY A 103 -6.07 -6.93 5.42
N PRO A 104 -6.79 -7.31 6.50
CA PRO A 104 -7.28 -6.37 7.51
C PRO A 104 -6.20 -5.53 8.19
N GLN A 105 -4.97 -6.03 8.26
CA GLN A 105 -3.83 -5.30 8.85
C GLN A 105 -3.50 -4.02 8.09
N VAL A 106 -3.78 -3.97 6.77
CA VAL A 106 -3.60 -2.77 5.95
C VAL A 106 -4.50 -1.65 6.47
N PHE A 107 -5.78 -1.97 6.72
CA PHE A 107 -6.73 -0.99 7.25
C PHE A 107 -6.34 -0.54 8.66
N LEU A 108 -5.99 -1.48 9.55
CA LEU A 108 -5.53 -1.14 10.91
C LEU A 108 -4.43 -0.10 10.86
N LYS A 109 -3.40 -0.32 10.03
CA LYS A 109 -2.26 0.61 9.90
C LYS A 109 -2.65 1.91 9.22
N ALA A 110 -3.44 1.87 8.14
CA ALA A 110 -3.89 3.07 7.44
C ALA A 110 -4.71 3.99 8.36
N TYR A 111 -5.66 3.43 9.11
CA TYR A 111 -6.48 4.19 10.04
C TYR A 111 -5.68 4.74 11.23
N GLU A 112 -4.68 4.00 11.70
CA GLU A 112 -3.72 4.53 12.69
C GLU A 112 -3.03 5.79 12.16
N LEU A 113 -2.51 5.75 10.94
CA LEU A 113 -1.79 6.86 10.31
C LEU A 113 -2.67 8.11 10.12
N VAL A 114 -3.97 7.94 9.91
CA VAL A 114 -4.91 9.05 9.77
C VAL A 114 -5.67 9.39 11.06
N GLY A 115 -5.16 8.96 12.24
CA GLY A 115 -5.71 9.31 13.54
C GLY A 115 -7.07 8.68 13.88
N LEU A 116 -7.42 7.59 13.20
CA LEU A 116 -8.65 6.82 13.43
C LEU A 116 -8.39 5.44 14.05
N GLY A 117 -7.16 5.18 14.51
CA GLY A 117 -6.79 3.89 15.11
C GLY A 117 -7.67 3.48 16.29
N TRP A 118 -8.26 4.44 16.99
CA TRP A 118 -9.17 4.16 18.09
C TRP A 118 -10.43 3.36 17.68
N LEU A 119 -10.89 3.52 16.42
CA LEU A 119 -12.03 2.74 15.88
C LEU A 119 -11.75 1.24 15.85
N PHE A 120 -10.49 0.86 15.74
CA PHE A 120 -10.09 -0.54 15.63
C PHE A 120 -9.64 -1.17 16.95
N ARG A 121 -9.57 -0.42 18.05
CA ARG A 121 -9.21 -0.96 19.36
C ARG A 121 -10.15 -2.07 19.83
N PHE A 122 -11.41 -2.04 19.38
CA PHE A 122 -12.38 -3.10 19.68
C PHE A 122 -12.16 -4.36 18.82
N ILE A 123 -11.50 -4.25 17.67
CA ILE A 123 -11.23 -5.36 16.74
C ILE A 123 -10.14 -6.28 17.29
N GLU A 124 -9.28 -5.79 18.19
CA GLU A 124 -8.27 -6.61 18.85
C GLU A 124 -8.86 -7.63 19.84
N TRP A 125 -10.13 -7.48 20.22
CA TRP A 125 -10.84 -8.49 21.00
C TRP A 125 -11.02 -9.77 20.18
N PRO A 126 -10.69 -10.96 20.74
CA PRO A 126 -10.59 -12.21 19.97
C PRO A 126 -11.89 -12.60 19.23
N VAL A 127 -13.05 -12.27 19.79
CA VAL A 127 -14.36 -12.54 19.15
C VAL A 127 -14.57 -11.66 17.91
N PHE A 128 -14.23 -10.36 17.98
CA PHE A 128 -14.38 -9.44 16.87
C PHE A 128 -13.34 -9.68 15.78
N LYS A 129 -12.12 -10.06 16.15
CA LYS A 129 -11.06 -10.38 15.19
C LYS A 129 -11.49 -11.50 14.24
N THR A 130 -12.02 -12.60 14.78
CA THR A 130 -12.50 -13.72 13.96
C THR A 130 -13.64 -13.32 13.03
N ALA A 131 -14.60 -12.53 13.51
CA ALA A 131 -15.71 -12.04 12.70
C ALA A 131 -15.24 -11.10 11.57
N VAL A 132 -14.31 -10.21 11.87
CA VAL A 132 -13.71 -9.29 10.88
C VAL A 132 -12.91 -10.06 9.82
N ASP A 133 -12.11 -11.04 10.23
CA ASP A 133 -11.33 -11.87 9.30
C ASP A 133 -12.24 -12.67 8.36
N ILE A 134 -13.33 -13.25 8.87
CA ILE A 134 -14.31 -13.96 8.04
C ILE A 134 -15.03 -12.99 7.11
N GLY A 135 -15.53 -11.89 7.64
CA GLY A 135 -16.22 -10.86 6.84
C GLY A 135 -15.33 -10.27 5.74
N TYR A 136 -14.06 -10.01 6.06
CA TYR A 136 -13.09 -9.55 5.07
C TYR A 136 -12.83 -10.58 3.97
N LYS A 137 -12.64 -11.86 4.32
CA LYS A 137 -12.43 -12.94 3.33
C LYS A 137 -13.63 -13.09 2.40
N LEU A 138 -14.84 -13.02 2.93
CA LEU A 138 -16.06 -13.05 2.13
C LEU A 138 -16.13 -11.83 1.20
N PHE A 139 -15.88 -10.63 1.73
CA PHE A 139 -15.84 -9.42 0.92
C PHE A 139 -14.76 -9.50 -0.17
N ALA A 140 -13.54 -9.87 0.16
CA ALA A 140 -12.44 -9.98 -0.80
C ALA A 140 -12.76 -10.97 -1.93
N LYS A 141 -13.42 -12.09 -1.59
CA LYS A 141 -13.84 -13.11 -2.57
C LYS A 141 -14.93 -12.62 -3.52
N TYR A 142 -15.92 -11.89 -3.01
CA TYR A 142 -17.11 -11.52 -3.80
C TYR A 142 -17.07 -10.09 -4.33
N ARG A 143 -16.10 -9.26 -3.91
CA ARG A 143 -16.04 -7.85 -4.30
C ARG A 143 -16.03 -7.64 -5.82
N THR A 144 -15.27 -8.46 -6.55
CA THR A 144 -15.16 -8.35 -8.01
C THR A 144 -16.47 -8.69 -8.69
N ASN A 145 -17.19 -9.71 -8.24
CA ASN A 145 -18.50 -10.05 -8.77
C ASN A 145 -19.52 -8.93 -8.52
N ILE A 146 -19.49 -8.33 -7.33
CA ILE A 146 -20.43 -7.27 -6.93
C ILE A 146 -20.10 -5.95 -7.63
N THR A 147 -18.82 -5.60 -7.76
CA THR A 147 -18.38 -4.29 -8.25
C THR A 147 -18.11 -4.25 -9.74
N ARG A 148 -17.75 -5.39 -10.36
CA ARG A 148 -17.38 -5.48 -11.78
C ARG A 148 -18.22 -6.46 -12.59
N GLY A 149 -19.04 -7.29 -11.94
CA GLY A 149 -19.83 -8.33 -12.62
C GLY A 149 -18.99 -9.47 -13.21
N SER A 150 -17.71 -9.58 -12.86
CA SER A 150 -16.78 -10.58 -13.37
C SER A 150 -16.11 -11.32 -12.21
N SER A 151 -15.77 -12.60 -12.42
CA SER A 151 -15.04 -13.35 -11.39
C SER A 151 -13.60 -12.87 -11.29
N LEU A 152 -12.96 -13.14 -10.15
CA LEU A 152 -11.55 -12.81 -9.94
C LEU A 152 -10.65 -13.51 -10.97
N ASP A 153 -10.94 -14.77 -11.28
CA ASP A 153 -10.15 -15.57 -12.22
C ASP A 153 -10.25 -15.03 -13.65
N ASP A 154 -11.43 -14.57 -14.07
CA ASP A 154 -11.63 -13.93 -15.38
C ASP A 154 -10.82 -12.64 -15.52
N LEU A 155 -10.77 -11.82 -14.45
CA LEU A 155 -10.01 -10.57 -14.45
C LEU A 155 -8.51 -10.82 -14.50
N ILE A 156 -8.01 -11.80 -13.75
CA ILE A 156 -6.59 -12.17 -13.77
C ILE A 156 -6.20 -12.70 -15.15
N SER A 157 -7.00 -13.60 -15.72
CA SER A 157 -6.76 -14.16 -17.05
C SER A 157 -6.75 -13.09 -18.15
N ALA A 158 -7.68 -12.14 -18.10
CA ALA A 158 -7.74 -11.02 -19.03
C ALA A 158 -6.51 -10.10 -18.91
N TYR A 159 -6.05 -9.83 -17.69
CA TYR A 159 -4.84 -9.04 -17.47
C TYR A 159 -3.59 -9.72 -18.01
N GLU A 160 -3.43 -11.03 -17.78
CA GLU A 160 -2.30 -11.81 -18.27
C GLU A 160 -2.27 -11.87 -19.79
N GLN A 161 -3.42 -12.07 -20.43
CA GLN A 161 -3.56 -12.02 -21.89
C GLN A 161 -3.18 -10.65 -22.45
N LYS A 162 -3.63 -9.55 -21.83
CA LYS A 162 -3.26 -8.19 -22.25
C LYS A 162 -1.75 -8.00 -22.19
N LYS A 163 -1.09 -8.41 -21.11
CA LYS A 163 0.37 -8.32 -20.94
C LYS A 163 1.13 -9.14 -21.97
N GLN A 164 0.66 -10.34 -22.31
CA GLN A 164 1.29 -11.18 -23.35
C GLN A 164 1.22 -10.49 -24.72
N ILE A 165 0.06 -9.91 -25.09
CA ILE A 165 -0.10 -9.20 -26.36
C ILE A 165 0.82 -7.98 -26.43
N GLU A 166 0.93 -7.20 -25.36
CA GLU A 166 1.83 -6.05 -25.27
C GLU A 166 3.31 -6.47 -25.46
N GLN A 167 3.72 -7.57 -24.85
CA GLN A 167 5.09 -8.08 -24.99
C GLN A 167 5.39 -8.55 -26.42
N VAL A 168 4.45 -9.24 -27.06
CA VAL A 168 4.61 -9.70 -28.46
C VAL A 168 4.62 -8.51 -29.43
N GLY A 169 3.77 -7.50 -29.20
CA GLY A 169 3.72 -6.27 -30.00
C GLY A 169 5.03 -5.46 -29.94
N CYS A 170 5.68 -5.40 -28.79
CA CYS A 170 6.96 -4.70 -28.64
C CYS A 170 8.11 -5.40 -29.35
N THR A 171 8.06 -6.73 -29.52
CA THR A 171 9.12 -7.48 -30.25
C THR A 171 8.98 -7.35 -31.78
N SER A 172 7.80 -7.05 -32.29
CA SER A 172 7.56 -6.92 -33.75
C SER A 172 7.81 -5.50 -34.30
N SER A 173 7.77 -4.46 -33.48
CA SER A 173 8.00 -3.07 -33.91
C SER A 173 9.46 -2.60 -33.89
N SER A 174 10.40 -3.42 -33.42
CA SER A 174 11.83 -3.07 -33.35
C SER A 174 12.62 -3.41 -34.61
N CYS A 175 11.99 -3.87 -35.69
CA CYS A 175 12.67 -4.25 -36.97
C CYS A 175 12.50 -3.27 -38.12
N GLU A 176 11.86 -2.12 -37.93
CA GLU A 176 11.70 -1.12 -39.02
C GLU A 176 12.22 0.26 -38.66
N THR A 177 13.55 0.36 -38.55
CA THR A 177 14.17 1.69 -38.70
C THR A 177 15.55 1.59 -39.34
N LYS A 178 15.64 2.14 -40.54
CA LYS A 178 16.80 2.62 -41.30
C LYS A 178 17.33 1.72 -42.40
N ARG A 179 16.84 2.02 -43.54
CA ARG A 179 17.65 2.26 -44.74
C ARG A 179 17.35 3.65 -45.27
#